data_f0cf2e76b4cfb4fc9e330c422d5e89cd
#
_entry.id   f0cf2e76b4cfb4fc9e330c422d5e89cd
#
_cell.length_a   1.000
_cell.length_b   1.000
_cell.length_c   1.000
_cell.angle_alpha   90.00
_cell.angle_beta   90.00
_cell.angle_gamma   90.00
#
_symmetry.space_group_name_H-M   'P 1'
#
loop_
_entity.id
_entity.type
_entity.pdbx_description
1 polymer ?
#
loop_
_entity_poly.entity_id
_entity_poly.type
_entity_poly.pdbx_seq_one_letter_code
_entity_poly.pdbx_strand_id
1 'polypeptide(L)'
;MAITVLAAPQFLTPSYNPMYFYFDSTVKANLGFRYIITVTNDTTSEVIGTYKLKPIPNTLYGEIDIAKLVQTQLYNDFRPYVTQYIADGHQVSYSVTVDESYYVSLAFTDYGFAGAATWANFSNPSINPNGFSRTMLAQATAPIYSAGDVILVAQTPSANFRPELDGVHTVLDVFLSGGVYYTVLDLGWIGSGGASTGVSSYADGQKTTVSGITTSTQKAYKGAFGFMSFKDYNHTNYICDGDTKQFLTTITEDIRISRNKSTWISCYLDNASSHFVVFDIDGTLYRYPLTSMASKVVLFDALPSDLIITEEFSGTWIPFVGTIDLSDVESYTVQIQTSAGVEKSSPKTITLYSECDKHTTYDICFLDRLGSWITIPFYKGSYMNQSVQRDDIRKKYGTLDGGEWTYNATDNGDETYHVEETISYTVNTGILSQNECQFMRELLSTPQAYVSIDGGEFQSIKITSASMPLHLKRTQRDRKVNLVFTMSVQDEING
;
A
#
# COMPACT_ATOMS: atom_id res chain seq x y z
N MET A 1 -15.15 24.35 -19.15
CA MET A 1 -14.21 23.29 -18.73
C MET A 1 -14.48 22.10 -19.61
N ALA A 2 -13.45 21.50 -20.13
CA ALA A 2 -13.56 20.38 -21.07
C ALA A 2 -13.62 19.03 -20.37
N ILE A 3 -13.04 18.92 -19.15
CA ILE A 3 -12.94 17.67 -18.37
C ILE A 3 -14.05 17.54 -17.36
N THR A 4 -14.58 16.33 -17.24
CA THR A 4 -15.51 15.91 -16.19
C THR A 4 -15.01 14.63 -15.52
N VAL A 5 -15.18 14.53 -14.21
CA VAL A 5 -14.94 13.29 -13.45
C VAL A 5 -16.22 12.46 -13.52
N LEU A 6 -16.17 11.32 -14.20
CA LEU A 6 -17.31 10.41 -14.34
C LEU A 6 -17.49 9.52 -13.11
N ALA A 7 -16.37 9.06 -12.55
CA ALA A 7 -16.37 8.28 -11.33
C ALA A 7 -15.07 8.55 -10.55
N ALA A 8 -15.18 8.48 -9.24
CA ALA A 8 -14.08 8.62 -8.29
C ALA A 8 -14.27 7.63 -7.13
N PRO A 9 -13.22 7.28 -6.40
CA PRO A 9 -13.33 6.56 -5.14
C PRO A 9 -14.25 7.28 -4.15
N GLN A 10 -14.75 6.56 -3.17
CA GLN A 10 -15.54 7.17 -2.11
C GLN A 10 -14.67 8.09 -1.24
N PHE A 11 -15.27 9.06 -0.55
CA PHE A 11 -14.56 10.04 0.27
C PHE A 11 -13.54 9.43 1.24
N LEU A 12 -13.88 8.34 1.88
CA LEU A 12 -12.98 7.54 2.72
C LEU A 12 -12.88 6.14 2.11
N THR A 13 -11.71 5.78 1.57
CA THR A 13 -11.52 4.53 0.81
C THR A 13 -10.36 3.73 1.40
N PRO A 14 -10.49 2.40 1.58
CA PRO A 14 -9.38 1.54 2.00
C PRO A 14 -8.36 1.42 0.88
N SER A 15 -7.09 1.72 1.18
CA SER A 15 -6.01 1.88 0.20
C SER A 15 -5.58 0.60 -0.51
N TYR A 16 -5.85 -0.57 0.07
CA TYR A 16 -5.52 -1.86 -0.54
C TYR A 16 -6.64 -2.40 -1.44
N ASN A 17 -7.73 -1.66 -1.59
CA ASN A 17 -8.77 -1.91 -2.57
C ASN A 17 -8.58 -1.01 -3.80
N PRO A 18 -9.17 -1.34 -4.97
CA PRO A 18 -9.06 -0.51 -6.15
C PRO A 18 -9.59 0.91 -5.94
N MET A 19 -8.83 1.90 -6.42
CA MET A 19 -9.15 3.33 -6.31
C MET A 19 -9.20 3.95 -7.70
N TYR A 20 -10.23 3.58 -8.48
CA TYR A 20 -10.39 4.01 -9.85
C TYR A 20 -10.95 5.42 -9.97
N PHE A 21 -10.33 6.20 -10.85
CA PHE A 21 -10.88 7.43 -11.40
C PHE A 21 -11.18 7.24 -12.87
N TYR A 22 -12.32 7.74 -13.30
CA TYR A 22 -12.74 7.81 -14.69
C TYR A 22 -12.98 9.27 -15.09
N PHE A 23 -12.44 9.65 -16.22
CA PHE A 23 -12.52 11.02 -16.73
C PHE A 23 -13.07 11.02 -18.15
N ASP A 24 -13.81 12.07 -18.46
CA ASP A 24 -14.22 12.38 -19.82
C ASP A 24 -13.76 13.79 -20.21
N SER A 25 -13.54 14.00 -21.50
CA SER A 25 -13.19 15.31 -22.06
C SER A 25 -13.94 15.55 -23.35
N THR A 26 -14.40 16.76 -23.53
CA THR A 26 -15.06 17.17 -24.79
C THR A 26 -14.08 17.28 -25.96
N VAL A 27 -12.77 17.36 -25.69
CA VAL A 27 -11.71 17.46 -26.69
C VAL A 27 -10.90 16.17 -26.85
N LYS A 28 -11.36 15.07 -26.29
CA LYS A 28 -10.69 13.77 -26.29
C LYS A 28 -10.39 13.18 -27.68
N ALA A 29 -11.11 13.64 -28.71
CA ALA A 29 -10.89 13.24 -30.10
C ALA A 29 -9.76 14.02 -30.79
N ASN A 30 -9.19 15.05 -30.15
CA ASN A 30 -8.12 15.84 -30.74
C ASN A 30 -6.86 14.99 -30.90
N LEU A 31 -6.10 15.30 -31.96
CA LEU A 31 -4.88 14.57 -32.26
C LEU A 31 -3.88 14.65 -31.10
N GLY A 32 -3.26 13.52 -30.77
CA GLY A 32 -2.26 13.45 -29.72
C GLY A 32 -2.79 13.66 -28.29
N PHE A 33 -4.11 13.61 -28.13
CA PHE A 33 -4.75 13.81 -26.82
C PHE A 33 -4.19 12.87 -25.73
N ARG A 34 -3.95 13.46 -24.57
CA ARG A 34 -3.53 12.75 -23.34
C ARG A 34 -4.20 13.40 -22.15
N TYR A 35 -4.60 12.59 -21.19
CA TYR A 35 -4.87 13.04 -19.83
C TYR A 35 -3.56 13.13 -19.07
N ILE A 36 -3.31 14.25 -18.40
CA ILE A 36 -2.21 14.43 -17.46
C ILE A 36 -2.82 14.42 -16.08
N ILE A 37 -2.51 13.39 -15.30
CA ILE A 37 -3.10 13.18 -13.99
C ILE A 37 -2.01 13.40 -12.95
N THR A 38 -2.24 14.36 -12.05
CA THR A 38 -1.35 14.67 -10.93
C THR A 38 -2.08 14.34 -9.64
N VAL A 39 -1.49 13.46 -8.83
CA VAL A 39 -1.98 13.11 -7.51
C VAL A 39 -1.16 13.86 -6.48
N THR A 40 -1.82 14.62 -5.62
CA THR A 40 -1.19 15.45 -4.60
C THR A 40 -1.62 15.00 -3.21
N ASN A 41 -0.67 14.93 -2.28
CA ASN A 41 -0.96 14.79 -0.86
C ASN A 41 -1.38 16.16 -0.31
N ASP A 42 -2.64 16.30 0.07
CA ASP A 42 -3.20 17.58 0.50
C ASP A 42 -2.67 18.03 1.88
N THR A 43 -2.12 17.10 2.67
CA THR A 43 -1.55 17.44 3.97
C THR A 43 -0.16 18.06 3.85
N THR A 44 0.68 17.52 2.94
CA THR A 44 2.06 18.00 2.73
C THR A 44 2.18 18.91 1.52
N SER A 45 1.15 18.99 0.68
CA SER A 45 1.17 19.65 -0.66
C SER A 45 2.21 19.04 -1.61
N GLU A 46 2.64 17.82 -1.35
CA GLU A 46 3.61 17.10 -2.18
C GLU A 46 2.92 16.38 -3.33
N VAL A 47 3.49 16.45 -4.52
CA VAL A 47 3.03 15.65 -5.67
C VAL A 47 3.52 14.21 -5.48
N ILE A 48 2.58 13.29 -5.25
CA ILE A 48 2.87 11.87 -5.09
C ILE A 48 3.23 11.23 -6.43
N GLY A 49 2.58 11.67 -7.52
CA GLY A 49 2.88 11.18 -8.85
C GLY A 49 2.15 11.92 -9.95
N THR A 50 2.75 11.90 -11.15
CA THR A 50 2.15 12.45 -12.37
C THR A 50 2.17 11.42 -13.48
N TYR A 51 1.03 11.22 -14.13
CA TYR A 51 0.83 10.24 -15.19
C TYR A 51 0.31 10.90 -16.47
N LYS A 52 0.79 10.41 -17.61
CA LYS A 52 0.28 10.78 -18.93
C LYS A 52 -0.41 9.56 -19.54
N LEU A 53 -1.74 9.62 -19.61
CA LEU A 53 -2.55 8.50 -20.08
C LEU A 53 -3.07 8.73 -21.49
N LYS A 54 -3.03 7.67 -22.30
CA LYS A 54 -3.80 7.60 -23.54
C LYS A 54 -5.26 7.33 -23.19
N PRO A 55 -6.21 7.91 -23.92
CA PRO A 55 -7.60 7.52 -23.83
C PRO A 55 -7.79 6.02 -24.10
N ILE A 56 -8.76 5.42 -23.43
CA ILE A 56 -9.15 4.01 -23.69
C ILE A 56 -9.69 3.92 -25.12
N PRO A 57 -9.24 2.96 -25.93
CA PRO A 57 -9.84 2.72 -27.24
C PRO A 57 -11.37 2.52 -27.14
N ASN A 58 -12.11 3.00 -28.11
CA ASN A 58 -13.58 2.99 -28.24
C ASN A 58 -14.33 4.03 -27.41
N THR A 59 -14.05 4.23 -26.13
CA THR A 59 -14.75 5.22 -25.28
C THR A 59 -14.06 6.57 -25.24
N LEU A 60 -12.74 6.56 -25.46
CA LEU A 60 -11.84 7.71 -25.30
C LEU A 60 -11.84 8.30 -23.88
N TYR A 61 -12.30 7.55 -22.89
CA TYR A 61 -12.21 7.94 -21.48
C TYR A 61 -10.81 7.78 -20.93
N GLY A 62 -10.48 8.54 -19.89
CA GLY A 62 -9.30 8.33 -19.06
C GLY A 62 -9.65 7.41 -17.90
N GLU A 63 -8.79 6.44 -17.59
CA GLU A 63 -8.93 5.53 -16.45
C GLU A 63 -7.59 5.39 -15.74
N ILE A 64 -7.61 5.48 -14.42
CA ILE A 64 -6.44 5.21 -13.58
C ILE A 64 -6.86 4.61 -12.25
N ASP A 65 -6.10 3.61 -11.81
CA ASP A 65 -6.11 3.11 -10.43
C ASP A 65 -4.92 3.70 -9.68
N ILE A 66 -5.21 4.52 -8.66
CA ILE A 66 -4.17 5.18 -7.85
C ILE A 66 -3.85 4.45 -6.54
N ALA A 67 -4.47 3.30 -6.28
CA ALA A 67 -4.33 2.60 -5.01
C ALA A 67 -2.86 2.36 -4.60
N LYS A 68 -2.04 1.83 -5.52
CA LYS A 68 -0.62 1.57 -5.25
C LYS A 68 0.19 2.84 -4.97
N LEU A 69 -0.16 3.92 -5.66
CA LEU A 69 0.49 5.21 -5.44
C LEU A 69 0.19 5.76 -4.05
N VAL A 70 -1.08 5.73 -3.66
CA VAL A 70 -1.53 6.17 -2.34
C VAL A 70 -0.94 5.31 -1.23
N GLN A 71 -0.78 4.00 -1.45
CA GLN A 71 -0.13 3.09 -0.49
C GLN A 71 1.30 3.49 -0.14
N THR A 72 2.05 4.15 -1.04
CA THR A 72 3.42 4.62 -0.74
C THR A 72 3.47 5.70 0.33
N GLN A 73 2.36 6.36 0.58
CA GLN A 73 2.21 7.40 1.61
C GLN A 73 1.79 6.85 2.97
N LEU A 74 1.46 5.56 3.03
CA LEU A 74 0.96 4.91 4.24
C LEU A 74 2.03 4.03 4.86
N TYR A 75 2.19 4.14 6.16
CA TYR A 75 3.11 3.30 6.95
C TYR A 75 2.42 2.79 8.22
N ASN A 76 3.05 1.82 8.89
CA ASN A 76 2.54 1.31 10.15
C ASN A 76 2.95 2.24 11.28
N ASP A 77 1.98 2.73 12.04
CA ASP A 77 2.18 3.55 13.23
C ASP A 77 1.66 2.76 14.44
N PHE A 78 2.58 2.22 15.24
CA PHE A 78 2.26 1.47 16.45
C PHE A 78 2.84 2.17 17.66
N ARG A 79 1.96 2.62 18.57
CA ARG A 79 2.32 3.38 19.78
C ARG A 79 1.77 2.69 21.03
N PRO A 80 2.41 1.62 21.50
CA PRO A 80 1.86 0.76 22.56
C PRO A 80 1.74 1.42 23.94
N TYR A 81 2.34 2.60 24.12
CA TYR A 81 2.32 3.32 25.39
C TYR A 81 1.37 4.52 25.38
N VAL A 82 0.58 4.69 24.33
CA VAL A 82 -0.31 5.83 24.14
C VAL A 82 -1.75 5.32 24.11
N THR A 83 -2.59 5.86 24.98
CA THR A 83 -4.00 5.46 25.08
C THR A 83 -4.84 5.88 23.88
N GLN A 84 -4.44 6.96 23.19
CA GLN A 84 -5.11 7.45 21.99
C GLN A 84 -4.12 8.24 21.13
N TYR A 85 -4.22 8.11 19.83
CA TYR A 85 -3.40 8.88 18.91
C TYR A 85 -4.01 8.98 17.52
N ILE A 86 -3.64 10.03 16.80
CA ILE A 86 -3.92 10.14 15.37
C ILE A 86 -2.97 9.18 14.66
N ALA A 87 -3.55 8.28 13.88
CA ALA A 87 -2.78 7.36 13.07
C ALA A 87 -2.30 8.04 11.78
N ASP A 88 -1.34 8.93 11.88
CA ASP A 88 -0.84 9.68 10.72
C ASP A 88 -0.34 8.78 9.60
N GLY A 89 0.28 7.64 9.95
CA GLY A 89 0.70 6.62 8.99
C GLY A 89 -0.43 5.78 8.41
N HIS A 90 -1.61 5.77 9.03
CA HIS A 90 -2.74 4.95 8.59
C HIS A 90 -3.69 5.70 7.67
N GLN A 91 -3.44 6.97 7.37
CA GLN A 91 -4.30 7.76 6.50
C GLN A 91 -3.51 8.74 5.65
N VAL A 92 -4.07 9.09 4.52
CA VAL A 92 -3.60 10.18 3.66
C VAL A 92 -4.78 10.93 3.08
N SER A 93 -4.70 12.27 3.08
CA SER A 93 -5.62 13.12 2.36
C SER A 93 -5.00 13.46 1.01
N TYR A 94 -5.75 13.30 -0.07
CA TYR A 94 -5.23 13.51 -1.42
C TYR A 94 -6.27 14.15 -2.33
N SER A 95 -5.78 14.83 -3.36
CA SER A 95 -6.57 15.32 -4.47
C SER A 95 -5.96 14.89 -5.80
N VAL A 96 -6.78 14.84 -6.83
CA VAL A 96 -6.37 14.48 -8.18
C VAL A 96 -6.66 15.63 -9.12
N THR A 97 -5.60 16.17 -9.72
CA THR A 97 -5.72 17.17 -10.78
C THR A 97 -5.59 16.49 -12.13
N VAL A 98 -6.51 16.78 -13.01
CA VAL A 98 -6.53 16.23 -14.38
C VAL A 98 -6.44 17.38 -15.37
N ASP A 99 -5.35 17.39 -16.12
CA ASP A 99 -5.12 18.32 -17.20
C ASP A 99 -5.22 17.63 -18.56
N GLU A 100 -5.37 18.40 -19.60
CA GLU A 100 -5.43 17.94 -20.98
C GLU A 100 -4.20 18.37 -21.75
N SER A 101 -3.68 17.48 -22.58
CA SER A 101 -2.63 17.81 -23.52
C SER A 101 -3.00 17.28 -24.90
N TYR A 102 -3.08 18.19 -25.88
CA TYR A 102 -3.40 17.86 -27.28
C TYR A 102 -2.84 18.90 -28.22
N TYR A 103 -2.86 18.63 -29.52
CA TYR A 103 -2.47 19.60 -30.53
C TYR A 103 -3.67 20.49 -30.88
N VAL A 104 -3.55 21.78 -30.64
CA VAL A 104 -4.63 22.78 -30.91
C VAL A 104 -4.82 23.02 -32.40
N SER A 105 -3.74 22.97 -33.17
CA SER A 105 -3.74 23.21 -34.60
C SER A 105 -2.55 22.47 -35.21
N LEU A 106 -2.82 21.64 -36.20
CA LEU A 106 -1.79 21.15 -37.10
C LEU A 106 -1.66 22.18 -38.25
N ALA A 107 -1.05 23.31 -37.96
CA ALA A 107 -0.54 24.16 -39.04
C ALA A 107 0.72 23.44 -39.57
N PHE A 108 0.56 22.64 -40.61
CA PHE A 108 1.70 22.12 -41.32
C PHE A 108 2.40 23.26 -42.04
N THR A 109 3.53 23.71 -41.55
CA THR A 109 4.40 24.61 -42.31
C THR A 109 5.16 23.73 -43.29
N ASP A 110 4.96 23.94 -44.57
CA ASP A 110 5.72 23.25 -45.62
C ASP A 110 7.18 23.67 -45.52
N TYR A 111 7.95 22.88 -44.78
CA TYR A 111 9.41 22.93 -44.87
C TYR A 111 9.79 21.96 -45.97
N GLY A 112 9.82 22.50 -47.20
CA GLY A 112 10.21 21.73 -48.37
C GLY A 112 11.54 21.02 -48.12
N PHE A 113 11.52 19.72 -48.03
CA PHE A 113 12.73 18.92 -48.04
C PHE A 113 13.32 19.00 -49.46
N ALA A 114 14.33 19.84 -49.62
CA ALA A 114 15.16 19.85 -50.82
C ALA A 114 16.16 18.66 -50.75
N GLY A 115 15.67 17.44 -50.81
CA GLY A 115 16.54 16.25 -50.76
C GLY A 115 15.76 14.94 -50.73
N ALA A 116 16.37 13.88 -51.27
CA ALA A 116 15.82 12.54 -51.21
C ALA A 116 15.94 11.97 -49.78
N ALA A 117 14.81 11.70 -49.13
CA ALA A 117 14.79 10.91 -47.90
C ALA A 117 14.71 9.42 -48.26
N THR A 118 15.55 8.64 -47.66
CA THR A 118 15.50 7.17 -47.77
C THR A 118 15.03 6.58 -46.44
N TRP A 119 14.26 5.51 -46.48
CA TRP A 119 13.89 4.81 -45.28
C TRP A 119 14.69 3.52 -45.11
N ALA A 120 15.03 3.21 -43.89
CA ALA A 120 15.83 2.05 -43.51
C ALA A 120 15.27 1.38 -42.27
N ASN A 121 15.71 0.16 -42.05
CA ASN A 121 15.41 -0.57 -40.83
C ASN A 121 16.27 -0.07 -39.66
N PHE A 122 15.66 0.17 -38.53
CA PHE A 122 16.33 0.56 -37.32
C PHE A 122 16.19 -0.50 -36.23
N SER A 123 17.32 -1.13 -35.87
CA SER A 123 17.39 -2.22 -34.91
C SER A 123 18.26 -1.90 -33.70
N ASN A 124 18.36 -0.61 -33.29
CA ASN A 124 19.14 -0.25 -32.11
C ASN A 124 18.42 -0.68 -30.82
N PRO A 125 19.00 -1.62 -30.04
CA PRO A 125 18.36 -2.13 -28.82
C PRO A 125 18.22 -1.09 -27.71
N SER A 126 18.99 0.02 -27.72
CA SER A 126 18.89 1.07 -26.73
C SER A 126 17.63 1.96 -26.90
N ILE A 127 17.13 2.05 -28.13
CA ILE A 127 15.93 2.86 -28.45
C ILE A 127 14.70 1.97 -28.69
N ASN A 128 14.95 0.72 -28.99
CA ASN A 128 13.94 -0.29 -29.24
C ASN A 128 14.19 -1.54 -28.36
N PRO A 129 13.89 -1.46 -27.05
CA PRO A 129 14.17 -2.57 -26.11
C PRO A 129 13.41 -3.87 -26.44
N ASN A 130 12.33 -3.78 -27.25
CA ASN A 130 11.53 -4.94 -27.65
C ASN A 130 12.00 -5.60 -28.95
N GLY A 131 13.10 -5.14 -29.54
CA GLY A 131 13.69 -5.73 -30.74
C GLY A 131 12.87 -5.56 -32.03
N PHE A 132 11.80 -4.77 -32.02
CA PHE A 132 11.00 -4.51 -33.23
C PHE A 132 11.71 -3.54 -34.15
N SER A 133 11.81 -3.90 -35.43
CA SER A 133 12.30 -2.99 -36.46
C SER A 133 11.37 -1.81 -36.64
N ARG A 134 11.92 -0.61 -36.71
CA ARG A 134 11.21 0.65 -36.92
C ARG A 134 11.59 1.26 -38.25
N THR A 135 10.67 2.05 -38.82
CA THR A 135 10.95 2.83 -40.02
C THR A 135 11.69 4.11 -39.66
N MET A 136 12.77 4.38 -40.37
CA MET A 136 13.54 5.64 -40.27
C MET A 136 13.49 6.42 -41.56
N LEU A 137 13.44 7.74 -41.44
CA LEU A 137 13.74 8.65 -42.51
C LEU A 137 15.21 9.11 -42.40
N ALA A 138 16.01 8.93 -43.46
CA ALA A 138 17.38 9.39 -43.54
C ALA A 138 17.45 10.64 -44.38
N GLN A 139 18.09 11.71 -43.89
CA GLN A 139 18.17 12.99 -44.55
C GLN A 139 19.55 13.65 -44.33
N ALA A 140 20.04 14.38 -45.36
CA ALA A 140 21.33 15.04 -45.27
C ALA A 140 21.31 16.33 -44.44
N THR A 141 20.14 16.96 -44.28
CA THR A 141 19.97 18.20 -43.55
C THR A 141 19.45 17.94 -42.15
N ALA A 142 19.90 18.71 -41.17
CA ALA A 142 19.40 18.61 -39.80
C ALA A 142 17.89 18.90 -39.77
N PRO A 143 17.09 18.00 -39.16
CA PRO A 143 15.66 18.26 -38.97
C PRO A 143 15.45 19.36 -37.93
N ILE A 144 14.36 20.08 -38.09
CA ILE A 144 13.91 21.13 -37.14
C ILE A 144 13.03 20.55 -36.02
N TYR A 145 12.68 19.28 -36.10
CA TYR A 145 11.85 18.57 -35.14
C TYR A 145 12.68 17.65 -34.27
N SER A 146 12.12 17.27 -33.12
CA SER A 146 12.75 16.49 -32.09
C SER A 146 11.90 15.27 -31.73
N ALA A 147 12.45 14.38 -30.90
CA ALA A 147 11.69 13.25 -30.34
C ALA A 147 10.44 13.74 -29.60
N GLY A 148 9.31 13.14 -29.90
CA GLY A 148 7.99 13.47 -29.37
C GLY A 148 7.17 14.40 -30.27
N ASP A 149 7.76 15.01 -31.29
CA ASP A 149 7.04 15.83 -32.26
C ASP A 149 6.23 14.97 -33.24
N VAL A 150 5.23 15.57 -33.86
CA VAL A 150 4.40 14.91 -34.85
C VAL A 150 4.72 15.51 -36.23
N ILE A 151 5.01 14.66 -37.20
CA ILE A 151 5.31 15.07 -38.56
C ILE A 151 4.29 14.48 -39.54
N LEU A 152 4.00 15.22 -40.61
CA LEU A 152 3.27 14.69 -41.78
C LEU A 152 4.29 14.27 -42.83
N VAL A 153 4.28 13.00 -43.18
CA VAL A 153 5.05 12.48 -44.31
C VAL A 153 4.13 12.40 -45.51
N ALA A 154 4.51 13.05 -46.58
CA ALA A 154 3.81 12.96 -47.87
C ALA A 154 4.82 12.53 -48.94
N GLN A 155 4.54 11.44 -49.62
CA GLN A 155 5.37 10.91 -50.67
C GLN A 155 4.88 11.34 -52.07
N THR A 156 5.82 11.58 -52.95
CA THR A 156 5.46 11.72 -54.37
C THR A 156 5.22 10.31 -54.93
N PRO A 157 4.13 10.07 -55.66
CA PRO A 157 3.86 8.79 -56.27
C PRO A 157 5.04 8.35 -57.15
N SER A 158 5.65 7.19 -56.81
CA SER A 158 6.79 6.62 -57.50
C SER A 158 6.71 5.09 -57.45
N ALA A 159 7.57 4.38 -58.18
CA ALA A 159 7.64 2.92 -58.12
C ALA A 159 7.94 2.38 -56.68
N ASN A 160 8.51 3.23 -55.83
CA ASN A 160 8.85 2.89 -54.45
C ASN A 160 7.88 3.49 -53.41
N PHE A 161 6.71 3.93 -53.86
CA PHE A 161 5.69 4.47 -53.00
C PHE A 161 5.22 3.46 -51.95
N ARG A 162 5.15 3.86 -50.71
CA ARG A 162 4.69 3.04 -49.59
C ARG A 162 3.55 3.78 -48.88
N PRO A 163 2.30 3.40 -49.13
CA PRO A 163 1.15 4.11 -48.56
C PRO A 163 1.16 4.13 -47.02
N GLU A 164 1.81 3.14 -46.41
CA GLU A 164 1.93 3.05 -44.93
C GLU A 164 2.81 4.15 -44.34
N LEU A 165 3.72 4.75 -45.15
CA LEU A 165 4.57 5.85 -44.70
C LEU A 165 3.88 7.21 -44.87
N ASP A 166 2.87 7.29 -45.74
CA ASP A 166 2.10 8.51 -45.93
C ASP A 166 1.19 8.76 -44.74
N GLY A 167 1.23 9.93 -44.17
CA GLY A 167 0.37 10.30 -43.07
C GLY A 167 1.09 10.93 -41.89
N VAL A 168 0.40 10.95 -40.78
CA VAL A 168 0.86 11.60 -39.54
C VAL A 168 1.59 10.58 -38.66
N HIS A 169 2.84 10.87 -38.33
CA HIS A 169 3.69 10.00 -37.51
C HIS A 169 4.28 10.78 -36.35
N THR A 170 4.47 10.10 -35.22
CA THR A 170 5.21 10.62 -34.07
C THR A 170 6.69 10.29 -34.23
N VAL A 171 7.52 11.28 -34.04
CA VAL A 171 8.97 11.13 -34.02
C VAL A 171 9.36 10.47 -32.70
N LEU A 172 9.96 9.29 -32.75
CA LEU A 172 10.43 8.57 -31.55
C LEU A 172 11.83 9.02 -31.16
N ASP A 173 12.70 9.29 -32.16
CA ASP A 173 14.06 9.72 -31.95
C ASP A 173 14.63 10.44 -33.20
N VAL A 174 15.63 11.29 -32.96
CA VAL A 174 16.39 11.94 -34.01
C VAL A 174 17.87 11.87 -33.65
N PHE A 175 18.71 11.30 -34.52
CA PHE A 175 20.14 11.19 -34.29
C PHE A 175 20.97 11.38 -35.57
N LEU A 176 22.22 11.76 -35.37
CA LEU A 176 23.20 11.90 -36.47
C LEU A 176 24.14 10.69 -36.48
N SER A 177 24.27 10.03 -37.64
CA SER A 177 25.22 8.96 -37.83
C SER A 177 25.85 9.04 -39.25
N GLY A 178 27.17 9.01 -39.32
CA GLY A 178 27.87 9.07 -40.62
C GLY A 178 27.61 10.34 -41.47
N GLY A 179 27.23 11.44 -40.82
CA GLY A 179 26.87 12.71 -41.55
C GLY A 179 25.43 12.73 -42.09
N VAL A 180 24.63 11.71 -41.74
CA VAL A 180 23.21 11.64 -42.13
C VAL A 180 22.35 11.69 -40.86
N TYR A 181 21.30 12.51 -40.87
CA TYR A 181 20.30 12.55 -39.81
C TYR A 181 19.25 11.48 -40.02
N TYR A 182 18.93 10.76 -38.96
CA TYR A 182 17.93 9.71 -38.94
C TYR A 182 16.78 10.10 -38.02
N THR A 183 15.57 10.02 -38.54
CA THR A 183 14.33 10.26 -37.79
C THR A 183 13.61 8.93 -37.65
N VAL A 184 13.46 8.44 -36.42
CA VAL A 184 12.75 7.20 -36.12
C VAL A 184 11.27 7.52 -35.93
N LEU A 185 10.40 6.82 -36.67
CA LEU A 185 8.96 7.01 -36.60
C LEU A 185 8.29 5.92 -35.73
N ASP A 186 7.13 6.21 -35.24
CA ASP A 186 6.27 5.27 -34.49
C ASP A 186 5.64 4.18 -35.38
N LEU A 187 6.05 4.14 -36.65
CA LEU A 187 5.65 3.13 -37.62
C LEU A 187 6.53 1.88 -37.52
N GLY A 188 5.91 0.70 -37.52
CA GLY A 188 6.61 -0.58 -37.64
C GLY A 188 7.38 -0.69 -38.94
N TRP A 189 8.26 -1.69 -39.03
CA TRP A 189 9.05 -1.90 -40.25
C TRP A 189 8.15 -2.31 -41.45
N ILE A 190 8.17 -1.46 -42.49
CA ILE A 190 7.36 -1.62 -43.71
C ILE A 190 8.12 -2.20 -44.89
N GLY A 191 9.37 -2.64 -44.71
CA GLY A 191 10.24 -3.16 -45.75
C GLY A 191 11.35 -2.20 -46.19
N SER A 192 12.40 -2.68 -46.83
CA SER A 192 13.43 -1.86 -47.44
C SER A 192 12.93 -1.20 -48.71
N GLY A 193 13.11 0.08 -48.86
CA GLY A 193 12.68 0.86 -50.03
C GLY A 193 13.79 1.76 -50.55
N GLY A 194 13.76 2.06 -51.85
CA GLY A 194 14.66 3.03 -52.49
C GLY A 194 14.34 4.46 -52.13
N ALA A 195 15.17 5.38 -52.58
CA ALA A 195 14.96 6.79 -52.42
C ALA A 195 13.58 7.21 -52.94
N SER A 196 12.77 7.86 -52.10
CA SER A 196 11.59 8.56 -52.52
C SER A 196 11.90 10.05 -52.42
N THR A 197 11.53 10.80 -53.44
CA THR A 197 11.48 12.25 -53.37
C THR A 197 10.21 12.63 -52.62
N GLY A 198 10.20 12.38 -51.31
CA GLY A 198 9.06 12.70 -50.45
C GLY A 198 9.21 14.11 -49.90
N VAL A 199 8.13 14.82 -49.84
CA VAL A 199 8.03 16.06 -49.06
C VAL A 199 7.54 15.67 -47.71
N SER A 200 8.35 15.90 -46.69
CA SER A 200 7.87 15.84 -45.32
C SER A 200 7.56 17.25 -44.85
N SER A 201 6.36 17.45 -44.38
CA SER A 201 6.00 18.68 -43.73
C SER A 201 6.02 18.47 -42.22
N TYR A 202 6.61 19.38 -41.53
CA TYR A 202 6.63 19.44 -40.09
C TYR A 202 5.36 20.11 -39.58
N ALA A 203 4.66 19.46 -38.75
CA ALA A 203 3.63 20.10 -37.98
C ALA A 203 4.27 20.73 -36.75
N ASP A 204 4.48 22.02 -36.75
CA ASP A 204 4.63 22.80 -35.53
C ASP A 204 3.27 22.86 -34.86
N GLY A 205 2.79 21.69 -34.46
CA GLY A 205 1.60 21.55 -33.67
C GLY A 205 1.93 22.02 -32.27
N GLN A 206 1.53 23.25 -31.95
CA GLN A 206 1.60 23.74 -30.59
C GLN A 206 0.83 22.75 -29.71
N LYS A 207 1.60 21.90 -29.04
CA LYS A 207 1.08 21.05 -28.01
C LYS A 207 0.67 21.95 -26.85
N THR A 208 -0.60 22.07 -26.62
CA THR A 208 -1.10 22.82 -25.47
C THR A 208 -1.36 21.90 -24.32
N THR A 209 -1.07 22.36 -23.11
CA THR A 209 -1.58 21.78 -21.88
C THR A 209 -2.61 22.75 -21.34
N VAL A 210 -3.84 22.29 -21.25
CA VAL A 210 -4.95 23.08 -20.73
C VAL A 210 -5.21 22.58 -19.30
N SER A 211 -5.17 23.51 -18.34
CA SER A 211 -5.52 23.21 -16.96
C SER A 211 -6.97 22.73 -16.88
N GLY A 212 -7.15 21.60 -16.25
CA GLY A 212 -8.41 20.92 -16.18
C GLY A 212 -9.12 21.11 -14.85
N ILE A 213 -9.42 20.01 -14.19
CA ILE A 213 -10.18 19.97 -12.94
C ILE A 213 -9.35 19.35 -11.82
N THR A 214 -9.47 19.92 -10.62
CA THR A 214 -8.98 19.27 -9.39
C THR A 214 -10.20 18.72 -8.63
N THR A 215 -10.12 17.45 -8.24
CA THR A 215 -11.17 16.82 -7.40
C THR A 215 -11.18 17.47 -6.01
N SER A 216 -12.29 17.34 -5.31
CA SER A 216 -12.31 17.59 -3.87
C SER A 216 -11.33 16.66 -3.17
N THR A 217 -10.80 17.12 -2.03
CA THR A 217 -9.96 16.28 -1.15
C THR A 217 -10.68 15.00 -0.80
N GLN A 218 -10.01 13.89 -0.99
CA GLN A 218 -10.44 12.56 -0.62
C GLN A 218 -9.48 11.96 0.39
N LYS A 219 -9.89 10.92 1.07
CA LYS A 219 -9.10 10.25 2.09
C LYS A 219 -8.96 8.78 1.81
N ALA A 220 -7.76 8.30 1.96
CA ALA A 220 -7.49 6.87 1.99
C ALA A 220 -6.97 6.48 3.37
N TYR A 221 -7.40 5.34 3.86
CA TYR A 221 -6.88 4.76 5.08
C TYR A 221 -6.23 3.40 4.81
N LYS A 222 -5.36 2.99 5.73
CA LYS A 222 -4.65 1.73 5.64
C LYS A 222 -5.61 0.58 5.96
N GLY A 223 -6.24 0.05 4.94
CA GLY A 223 -7.24 -1.00 5.10
C GLY A 223 -7.50 -1.76 3.81
N ALA A 224 -8.07 -2.96 3.97
CA ALA A 224 -8.47 -3.84 2.88
C ALA A 224 -9.77 -4.56 3.20
N PHE A 225 -10.74 -4.50 2.30
CA PHE A 225 -11.90 -5.38 2.30
C PHE A 225 -11.71 -6.55 1.32
N GLY A 226 -12.26 -7.70 1.65
CA GLY A 226 -12.41 -8.76 0.64
C GLY A 226 -13.28 -8.30 -0.52
N PHE A 227 -13.09 -8.90 -1.69
CA PHE A 227 -13.78 -8.48 -2.93
C PHE A 227 -15.30 -8.33 -2.76
N MET A 228 -15.96 -9.30 -2.14
CA MET A 228 -17.43 -9.25 -1.93
C MET A 228 -17.84 -8.16 -0.95
N SER A 229 -17.09 -7.97 0.13
CA SER A 229 -17.37 -6.92 1.12
C SER A 229 -17.10 -5.52 0.57
N PHE A 230 -16.08 -5.38 -0.31
CA PHE A 230 -15.77 -4.10 -0.95
C PHE A 230 -16.84 -3.67 -1.97
N LYS A 231 -17.50 -4.63 -2.62
CA LYS A 231 -18.61 -4.35 -3.52
C LYS A 231 -19.73 -3.57 -2.84
N ASP A 232 -20.01 -3.91 -1.58
CA ASP A 232 -21.07 -3.31 -0.79
C ASP A 232 -20.55 -2.24 0.19
N TYR A 233 -19.26 -1.85 0.04
CA TYR A 233 -18.64 -0.85 0.89
C TYR A 233 -19.27 0.51 0.71
N ASN A 234 -19.67 1.12 1.83
CA ASN A 234 -20.14 2.49 1.90
C ASN A 234 -19.39 3.23 3.02
N HIS A 235 -18.56 4.20 2.64
CA HIS A 235 -17.74 4.97 3.58
C HIS A 235 -18.54 5.64 4.69
N THR A 236 -19.79 6.03 4.43
CA THR A 236 -20.63 6.69 5.44
C THR A 236 -20.92 5.80 6.65
N ASN A 237 -20.79 4.48 6.49
CA ASN A 237 -20.97 3.53 7.60
C ASN A 237 -19.80 3.54 8.58
N TYR A 238 -18.64 4.07 8.19
CA TYR A 238 -17.40 4.07 8.95
C TYR A 238 -16.97 5.46 9.43
N ILE A 239 -17.82 6.46 9.20
CA ILE A 239 -17.64 7.81 9.76
C ILE A 239 -18.46 7.88 11.04
N CYS A 240 -17.79 8.06 12.18
CA CYS A 240 -18.44 8.12 13.49
C CYS A 240 -19.21 9.43 13.68
N ASP A 241 -20.36 9.55 13.04
CA ASP A 241 -21.27 10.70 13.08
C ASP A 241 -22.69 10.37 13.57
N GLY A 242 -22.99 9.11 13.89
CA GLY A 242 -24.28 8.62 14.36
C GLY A 242 -24.24 7.22 14.98
N ASP A 243 -25.34 6.82 15.59
CA ASP A 243 -25.53 5.59 16.38
C ASP A 243 -25.38 4.26 15.61
N THR A 244 -25.50 4.30 14.29
CA THR A 244 -25.37 3.12 13.42
C THR A 244 -23.99 2.94 12.80
N LYS A 245 -23.04 3.83 13.13
CA LYS A 245 -21.70 3.84 12.49
C LYS A 245 -20.75 2.82 13.10
N GLN A 246 -19.88 2.28 12.27
CA GLN A 246 -18.99 1.19 12.61
C GLN A 246 -17.55 1.67 12.81
N PHE A 247 -16.83 0.97 13.67
CA PHE A 247 -15.38 1.11 13.79
C PHE A 247 -14.64 0.48 12.60
N LEU A 248 -13.45 0.96 12.34
CA LEU A 248 -12.51 0.37 11.37
C LEU A 248 -11.77 -0.80 12.01
N THR A 249 -12.47 -1.89 12.23
CA THR A 249 -11.92 -3.12 12.82
C THR A 249 -12.60 -4.36 12.29
N THR A 250 -11.85 -5.45 12.22
CA THR A 250 -12.37 -6.79 11.87
C THR A 250 -12.79 -7.62 13.09
N ILE A 251 -12.59 -7.11 14.29
CA ILE A 251 -13.07 -7.76 15.53
C ILE A 251 -14.58 -7.91 15.48
N THR A 252 -15.07 -9.10 15.82
CA THR A 252 -16.48 -9.37 16.08
C THR A 252 -16.65 -9.74 17.57
N GLU A 253 -17.88 -9.75 18.08
CA GLU A 253 -18.18 -10.06 19.48
C GLU A 253 -17.71 -11.46 19.91
N ASP A 254 -17.57 -12.38 18.96
CA ASP A 254 -17.09 -13.73 19.19
C ASP A 254 -15.57 -13.84 19.35
N ILE A 255 -14.84 -12.77 19.07
CA ILE A 255 -13.37 -12.76 19.11
C ILE A 255 -12.91 -12.27 20.48
N ARG A 256 -12.25 -13.16 21.21
CA ARG A 256 -11.71 -12.84 22.53
C ARG A 256 -10.33 -12.20 22.39
N ILE A 257 -10.12 -11.08 23.08
CA ILE A 257 -8.83 -10.38 23.15
C ILE A 257 -8.13 -10.61 24.47
N SER A 258 -6.87 -10.20 24.56
CA SER A 258 -6.11 -10.22 25.81
C SER A 258 -6.77 -9.33 26.88
N ARG A 259 -6.78 -9.83 28.12
CA ARG A 259 -7.22 -9.08 29.30
C ARG A 259 -6.14 -8.13 29.83
N ASN A 260 -4.87 -8.49 29.64
CA ASN A 260 -3.73 -7.85 30.27
C ASN A 260 -3.00 -6.87 29.36
N LYS A 261 -3.34 -6.85 28.07
CA LYS A 261 -2.67 -6.00 27.08
C LYS A 261 -3.66 -5.25 26.22
N SER A 262 -3.37 -3.97 26.05
CA SER A 262 -4.18 -3.06 25.27
C SER A 262 -4.45 -3.56 23.84
N THR A 263 -5.63 -3.25 23.38
CA THR A 263 -6.07 -3.46 21.98
C THR A 263 -6.55 -2.10 21.47
N TRP A 264 -5.96 -1.64 20.36
CA TRP A 264 -6.31 -0.33 19.79
C TRP A 264 -7.29 -0.49 18.65
N ILE A 265 -8.49 0.07 18.83
CA ILE A 265 -9.51 0.10 17.80
C ILE A 265 -9.41 1.37 16.98
N SER A 266 -9.48 1.23 15.67
CA SER A 266 -9.43 2.32 14.72
C SER A 266 -10.84 2.85 14.44
N CYS A 267 -10.99 4.17 14.37
CA CYS A 267 -12.22 4.84 13.95
C CYS A 267 -11.91 6.11 13.16
N TYR A 268 -12.84 6.53 12.31
CA TYR A 268 -12.80 7.83 11.65
C TYR A 268 -13.76 8.78 12.35
N LEU A 269 -13.25 9.87 12.93
CA LEU A 269 -14.06 10.90 13.61
C LEU A 269 -14.40 12.01 12.63
N ASP A 270 -15.68 12.36 12.54
CA ASP A 270 -16.21 13.32 11.57
C ASP A 270 -15.86 14.78 11.91
N ASN A 271 -16.04 15.22 13.14
CA ASN A 271 -16.09 16.64 13.45
C ASN A 271 -15.28 17.10 14.68
N ALA A 272 -15.10 18.42 14.77
CA ALA A 272 -14.42 19.11 15.86
C ALA A 272 -15.15 19.08 17.22
N SER A 273 -16.22 18.30 17.38
CA SER A 273 -16.88 18.12 18.68
C SER A 273 -16.01 17.26 19.60
N SER A 274 -16.09 17.53 20.89
CA SER A 274 -15.45 16.70 21.91
C SER A 274 -16.07 15.30 21.89
N HIS A 275 -15.28 14.32 21.52
CA HIS A 275 -15.66 12.91 21.52
C HIS A 275 -15.12 12.21 22.76
N PHE A 276 -15.85 11.20 23.20
CA PHE A 276 -15.47 10.34 24.33
C PHE A 276 -15.56 8.88 23.90
N VAL A 277 -14.61 8.09 24.32
CA VAL A 277 -14.77 6.62 24.34
C VAL A 277 -15.55 6.28 25.60
N VAL A 278 -16.66 5.61 25.45
CA VAL A 278 -17.53 5.17 26.54
C VAL A 278 -17.50 3.67 26.63
N PHE A 279 -17.27 3.13 27.82
CA PHE A 279 -17.34 1.72 28.15
C PHE A 279 -18.59 1.48 29.00
N ASP A 280 -19.34 0.44 28.65
CA ASP A 280 -20.39 -0.10 29.49
C ASP A 280 -19.95 -1.46 30.05
N ILE A 281 -19.64 -1.48 31.33
CA ILE A 281 -19.18 -2.67 32.03
C ILE A 281 -20.23 -3.01 33.11
N ASP A 282 -20.94 -4.11 32.91
CA ASP A 282 -22.00 -4.58 33.80
C ASP A 282 -23.06 -3.50 34.14
N GLY A 283 -23.37 -2.61 33.16
CA GLY A 283 -24.33 -1.52 33.32
C GLY A 283 -23.74 -0.25 33.95
N THR A 284 -22.47 -0.21 34.28
CA THR A 284 -21.78 1.01 34.73
C THR A 284 -21.04 1.63 33.55
N LEU A 285 -21.29 2.93 33.33
CA LEU A 285 -20.64 3.65 32.23
C LEU A 285 -19.39 4.38 32.70
N TYR A 286 -18.31 4.17 31.96
CA TYR A 286 -17.02 4.83 32.16
C TYR A 286 -16.61 5.53 30.88
N ARG A 287 -15.86 6.64 30.95
CA ARG A 287 -15.39 7.29 29.75
C ARG A 287 -14.04 7.97 29.90
N TYR A 288 -13.40 8.22 28.75
CA TYR A 288 -12.27 9.14 28.63
C TYR A 288 -12.37 9.98 27.34
N PRO A 289 -11.83 11.23 27.32
CA PRO A 289 -11.97 12.12 26.19
C PRO A 289 -11.01 11.77 25.04
N LEU A 290 -11.51 11.86 23.80
CA LEU A 290 -10.71 11.90 22.57
C LEU A 290 -10.47 13.37 22.20
N THR A 291 -9.28 13.90 22.47
CA THR A 291 -8.98 15.33 22.30
C THR A 291 -8.35 15.62 20.94
N SER A 292 -8.81 16.70 20.28
CA SER A 292 -8.21 17.29 19.06
C SER A 292 -8.05 16.35 17.85
N MET A 293 -8.99 15.42 17.65
CA MET A 293 -8.86 14.33 16.68
C MET A 293 -9.88 14.37 15.52
N ALA A 294 -10.46 15.55 15.26
CA ALA A 294 -11.49 15.72 14.24
C ALA A 294 -11.01 15.43 12.80
N SER A 295 -11.87 14.83 12.00
CA SER A 295 -11.67 14.53 10.58
C SER A 295 -10.44 13.67 10.29
N LYS A 296 -10.12 12.75 11.21
CA LYS A 296 -8.96 11.86 11.12
C LYS A 296 -9.28 10.44 11.53
N VAL A 297 -8.44 9.50 11.07
CA VAL A 297 -8.40 8.14 11.61
C VAL A 297 -7.66 8.19 12.94
N VAL A 298 -8.34 7.73 13.97
CA VAL A 298 -7.85 7.72 15.36
C VAL A 298 -7.78 6.28 15.82
N LEU A 299 -6.69 5.92 16.49
CA LEU A 299 -6.62 4.71 17.29
C LEU A 299 -6.81 5.08 18.76
N PHE A 300 -7.65 4.32 19.43
CA PHE A 300 -7.88 4.43 20.86
C PHE A 300 -7.77 3.06 21.53
N ASP A 301 -7.27 3.04 22.74
CA ASP A 301 -7.21 1.84 23.56
C ASP A 301 -8.62 1.43 23.97
N ALA A 302 -8.99 0.21 23.59
CA ALA A 302 -10.28 -0.37 23.91
C ALA A 302 -10.29 -1.16 25.21
N LEU A 303 -9.14 -1.33 25.88
CA LEU A 303 -9.07 -1.99 27.18
C LEU A 303 -9.23 -0.94 28.29
N PRO A 304 -10.36 -0.94 29.03
CA PRO A 304 -10.54 0.01 30.12
C PRO A 304 -9.57 -0.26 31.26
N SER A 305 -8.87 0.78 31.69
CA SER A 305 -7.99 0.76 32.83
C SER A 305 -8.10 2.07 33.61
N ASP A 306 -7.66 2.09 34.83
CA ASP A 306 -7.61 3.28 35.68
C ASP A 306 -6.75 4.42 35.11
N LEU A 307 -5.78 4.11 34.23
CA LEU A 307 -4.95 5.11 33.55
C LEU A 307 -5.68 5.85 32.43
N ILE A 308 -6.67 5.23 31.78
CA ILE A 308 -7.38 5.84 30.65
C ILE A 308 -8.77 6.37 31.05
N ILE A 309 -9.43 5.77 32.01
CA ILE A 309 -10.74 6.21 32.47
C ILE A 309 -10.58 7.49 33.28
N THR A 310 -11.36 8.50 32.90
CA THR A 310 -11.36 9.81 33.57
C THR A 310 -12.66 10.11 34.29
N GLU A 311 -13.76 9.52 33.88
CA GLU A 311 -15.08 9.80 34.41
C GLU A 311 -15.96 8.54 34.46
N GLU A 312 -16.84 8.48 35.47
CA GLU A 312 -17.87 7.47 35.69
C GLU A 312 -19.25 8.12 35.69
N PHE A 313 -20.27 7.42 35.25
CA PHE A 313 -21.64 7.92 35.22
C PHE A 313 -22.42 7.45 36.42
N SER A 314 -22.81 8.42 37.28
CA SER A 314 -23.68 8.22 38.44
C SER A 314 -24.86 9.20 38.39
N GLY A 315 -25.69 9.09 37.31
CA GLY A 315 -26.71 10.08 36.98
C GLY A 315 -26.18 11.35 36.30
N THR A 316 -24.93 11.70 36.57
CA THR A 316 -24.12 12.71 35.88
C THR A 316 -22.69 12.16 35.73
N TRP A 317 -21.92 12.69 34.79
CA TRP A 317 -20.50 12.34 34.67
C TRP A 317 -19.71 12.98 35.79
N ILE A 318 -19.02 12.17 36.57
CA ILE A 318 -18.16 12.59 37.69
C ILE A 318 -16.74 12.09 37.49
N PRO A 319 -15.71 12.74 38.03
CA PRO A 319 -14.33 12.24 38.00
C PRO A 319 -14.24 10.83 38.56
N PHE A 320 -13.66 9.90 37.82
CA PHE A 320 -13.42 8.55 38.28
C PHE A 320 -12.19 8.51 39.19
N VAL A 321 -12.34 7.88 40.36
CA VAL A 321 -11.27 7.65 41.33
C VAL A 321 -11.33 6.18 41.75
N GLY A 322 -10.46 5.38 41.18
CA GLY A 322 -10.42 3.94 41.50
C GLY A 322 -9.74 3.12 40.41
N THR A 323 -9.79 1.83 40.58
CA THR A 323 -9.34 0.84 39.60
C THR A 323 -10.52 0.03 39.10
N ILE A 324 -10.55 -0.25 37.80
CA ILE A 324 -11.54 -1.14 37.21
C ILE A 324 -10.96 -2.56 37.24
N ASP A 325 -11.61 -3.41 38.03
CA ASP A 325 -11.26 -4.83 38.08
C ASP A 325 -11.98 -5.59 36.94
N LEU A 326 -11.21 -6.08 36.02
CA LEU A 326 -11.71 -6.88 34.89
C LEU A 326 -11.65 -8.39 35.14
N SER A 327 -11.21 -8.84 36.32
CA SER A 327 -10.98 -10.28 36.59
C SER A 327 -12.20 -11.16 36.34
N ASP A 328 -13.39 -10.68 36.69
CA ASP A 328 -14.66 -11.38 36.54
C ASP A 328 -15.48 -10.93 35.32
N VAL A 329 -14.99 -9.93 34.56
CA VAL A 329 -15.69 -9.39 33.38
C VAL A 329 -15.44 -10.28 32.16
N GLU A 330 -16.46 -10.89 31.60
CA GLU A 330 -16.35 -11.68 30.35
C GLU A 330 -16.41 -10.80 29.11
N SER A 331 -17.24 -9.76 29.15
CA SER A 331 -17.40 -8.83 28.03
C SER A 331 -17.92 -7.47 28.49
N TYR A 332 -17.66 -6.47 27.69
CA TYR A 332 -18.17 -5.10 27.87
C TYR A 332 -18.41 -4.47 26.50
N THR A 333 -19.09 -3.31 26.47
CA THR A 333 -19.28 -2.58 25.21
C THR A 333 -18.46 -1.31 25.17
N VAL A 334 -18.03 -0.94 23.96
CA VAL A 334 -17.30 0.30 23.67
C VAL A 334 -18.06 1.09 22.63
N GLN A 335 -18.22 2.39 22.85
CA GLN A 335 -18.95 3.30 21.97
C GLN A 335 -18.30 4.68 21.94
N ILE A 336 -18.45 5.40 20.82
CA ILE A 336 -18.08 6.83 20.75
C ILE A 336 -19.32 7.65 21.02
N GLN A 337 -19.19 8.61 21.95
CA GLN A 337 -20.25 9.57 22.28
C GLN A 337 -19.69 10.99 22.33
N THR A 338 -20.58 12.00 22.24
CA THR A 338 -20.24 13.39 22.56
C THR A 338 -20.24 13.63 24.06
N SER A 339 -19.78 14.81 24.49
CA SER A 339 -19.89 15.24 25.90
C SER A 339 -21.33 15.25 26.43
N ALA A 340 -22.30 15.48 25.54
CA ALA A 340 -23.73 15.49 25.86
C ALA A 340 -24.36 14.07 25.85
N GLY A 341 -23.58 13.01 25.65
CA GLY A 341 -24.08 11.63 25.58
C GLY A 341 -24.74 11.24 24.24
N VAL A 342 -24.54 12.05 23.20
CA VAL A 342 -25.06 11.71 21.87
C VAL A 342 -24.15 10.67 21.23
N GLU A 343 -24.75 9.55 20.85
CA GLU A 343 -24.06 8.42 20.22
C GLU A 343 -23.49 8.79 18.83
N LYS A 344 -22.25 8.42 18.60
CA LYS A 344 -21.49 8.67 17.37
C LYS A 344 -21.02 7.40 16.67
N SER A 345 -21.16 6.27 17.33
CA SER A 345 -20.98 4.94 16.76
C SER A 345 -21.96 3.95 17.33
N SER A 346 -22.17 2.83 16.68
CA SER A 346 -22.83 1.68 17.31
C SER A 346 -21.95 1.12 18.43
N PRO A 347 -22.54 0.58 19.50
CA PRO A 347 -21.77 -0.10 20.54
C PRO A 347 -21.08 -1.34 19.97
N LYS A 348 -19.81 -1.53 20.35
CA LYS A 348 -19.01 -2.67 19.97
C LYS A 348 -18.74 -3.55 21.18
N THR A 349 -19.23 -4.78 21.16
CA THR A 349 -18.95 -5.75 22.21
C THR A 349 -17.49 -6.24 22.11
N ILE A 350 -16.78 -6.18 23.20
CA ILE A 350 -15.44 -6.70 23.38
C ILE A 350 -15.51 -7.87 24.37
N THR A 351 -15.03 -9.03 23.97
CA THR A 351 -14.99 -10.24 24.80
C THR A 351 -13.56 -10.52 25.22
N LEU A 352 -13.38 -10.85 26.49
CA LEU A 352 -12.07 -11.07 27.09
C LEU A 352 -11.77 -12.57 27.25
N TYR A 353 -10.50 -12.93 27.10
CA TYR A 353 -10.04 -14.25 27.51
C TYR A 353 -10.02 -14.36 29.03
N SER A 354 -10.48 -15.50 29.55
CA SER A 354 -10.17 -15.92 30.92
C SER A 354 -8.77 -16.53 30.93
N GLU A 355 -7.87 -15.99 31.72
CA GLU A 355 -6.47 -16.40 31.73
C GLU A 355 -6.25 -17.70 32.49
N CYS A 356 -5.15 -18.37 32.15
CA CYS A 356 -4.68 -19.55 32.83
C CYS A 356 -3.22 -19.33 33.23
N ASP A 357 -2.96 -19.06 34.48
CA ASP A 357 -1.64 -18.76 35.07
C ASP A 357 -0.61 -19.89 35.01
N LYS A 358 -0.93 -20.98 34.32
CA LYS A 358 -0.14 -22.22 34.36
C LYS A 358 1.06 -22.20 33.38
N HIS A 359 1.06 -21.31 32.41
CA HIS A 359 2.08 -21.26 31.37
C HIS A 359 2.40 -19.78 31.06
N THR A 360 3.61 -19.53 30.59
CA THR A 360 4.00 -18.23 30.02
C THR A 360 2.99 -17.81 28.96
N THR A 361 2.46 -16.58 29.09
CA THR A 361 1.52 -16.00 28.15
C THR A 361 2.27 -15.14 27.14
N TYR A 362 2.00 -15.37 25.88
CA TYR A 362 2.50 -14.58 24.76
C TYR A 362 1.35 -13.77 24.19
N ASP A 363 1.27 -12.49 24.52
CA ASP A 363 0.27 -11.57 23.97
C ASP A 363 0.76 -11.06 22.63
N ILE A 364 0.14 -11.52 21.55
CA ILE A 364 0.52 -11.11 20.19
C ILE A 364 -0.41 -10.03 19.71
N CYS A 365 0.17 -8.84 19.50
CA CYS A 365 -0.49 -7.67 18.93
C CYS A 365 -0.18 -7.60 17.43
N PHE A 366 -1.20 -7.52 16.61
CA PHE A 366 -1.05 -7.45 15.15
C PHE A 366 -2.03 -6.46 14.52
N LEU A 367 -1.65 -5.94 13.36
CA LEU A 367 -2.48 -5.03 12.58
C LEU A 367 -3.54 -5.84 11.83
N ASP A 368 -4.82 -5.55 12.06
CA ASP A 368 -5.92 -6.13 11.31
C ASP A 368 -6.06 -5.47 9.91
N ARG A 369 -6.91 -6.05 9.07
CA ARG A 369 -7.14 -5.53 7.70
C ARG A 369 -7.77 -4.15 7.62
N LEU A 370 -8.38 -3.64 8.68
CA LEU A 370 -9.05 -2.35 8.71
C LEU A 370 -8.27 -1.28 9.49
N GLY A 371 -7.08 -1.62 9.98
CA GLY A 371 -6.16 -0.67 10.60
C GLY A 371 -6.19 -0.62 12.12
N SER A 372 -6.84 -1.59 12.79
CA SER A 372 -6.81 -1.74 14.25
C SER A 372 -5.66 -2.65 14.70
N TRP A 373 -5.12 -2.41 15.90
CA TRP A 373 -4.12 -3.26 16.53
C TRP A 373 -4.78 -4.17 17.56
N ILE A 374 -4.81 -5.46 17.27
CA ILE A 374 -5.56 -6.43 18.06
C ILE A 374 -4.61 -7.35 18.80
N THR A 375 -4.80 -7.49 20.11
CA THR A 375 -3.95 -8.28 20.98
C THR A 375 -4.65 -9.58 21.40
N ILE A 376 -4.08 -10.71 21.01
CA ILE A 376 -4.59 -12.04 21.32
C ILE A 376 -3.58 -12.81 22.17
N PRO A 377 -4.01 -13.43 23.28
CA PRO A 377 -3.12 -14.21 24.14
C PRO A 377 -2.93 -15.63 23.61
N PHE A 378 -1.69 -16.09 23.61
CA PHE A 378 -1.27 -17.46 23.40
C PHE A 378 -0.77 -18.03 24.74
N TYR A 379 -1.60 -18.75 25.43
CA TYR A 379 -1.42 -19.12 26.85
C TYR A 379 -1.26 -20.62 27.07
N LYS A 380 -1.11 -21.42 26.03
CA LYS A 380 -0.85 -22.86 26.14
C LYS A 380 0.62 -23.17 25.95
N GLY A 381 0.99 -24.42 26.32
CA GLY A 381 2.37 -24.87 26.29
C GLY A 381 3.10 -24.47 25.00
N SER A 382 4.07 -23.61 25.15
CA SER A 382 4.90 -23.04 24.11
C SER A 382 6.32 -23.54 24.26
N TYR A 383 7.12 -23.51 23.20
CA TYR A 383 8.53 -23.90 23.27
C TYR A 383 9.38 -23.01 22.36
N MET A 384 10.64 -22.86 22.76
CA MET A 384 11.67 -22.22 21.96
C MET A 384 12.50 -23.28 21.25
N ASN A 385 12.88 -23.01 20.03
CA ASN A 385 13.80 -23.83 19.26
C ASN A 385 14.98 -22.99 18.83
N GLN A 386 16.18 -23.38 19.19
CA GLN A 386 17.43 -22.73 18.81
C GLN A 386 18.02 -23.46 17.61
N SER A 387 18.26 -22.74 16.54
CA SER A 387 19.00 -23.21 15.36
C SER A 387 20.31 -22.47 15.25
N VAL A 388 21.39 -23.21 15.06
CA VAL A 388 22.73 -22.65 14.94
C VAL A 388 23.33 -23.05 13.60
N GLN A 389 23.66 -22.07 12.81
CA GLN A 389 24.40 -22.22 11.57
C GLN A 389 25.87 -21.84 11.82
N ARG A 390 26.79 -22.66 11.30
CA ARG A 390 28.23 -22.42 11.42
C ARG A 390 28.87 -22.41 10.05
N ASP A 391 29.72 -21.44 9.84
CA ASP A 391 30.58 -21.36 8.65
C ASP A 391 32.01 -21.72 9.06
N ASP A 392 32.51 -22.79 8.48
CA ASP A 392 33.81 -23.35 8.81
C ASP A 392 34.83 -23.08 7.69
N ILE A 393 36.04 -22.77 8.08
CA ILE A 393 37.18 -22.71 7.17
C ILE A 393 38.14 -23.85 7.45
N ARG A 394 38.69 -24.41 6.40
CA ARG A 394 39.73 -25.42 6.53
C ARG A 394 41.09 -24.75 6.67
N LYS A 395 41.71 -24.95 7.82
CA LYS A 395 43.10 -24.50 8.09
C LYS A 395 44.10 -25.62 7.87
N LYS A 396 45.30 -25.22 7.57
CA LYS A 396 46.43 -26.13 7.57
C LYS A 396 46.77 -26.47 9.03
N TYR A 397 46.68 -27.74 9.38
CA TYR A 397 47.10 -28.21 10.70
C TYR A 397 48.61 -28.54 10.69
N GLY A 398 49.27 -28.31 11.80
CA GLY A 398 50.70 -28.54 11.98
C GLY A 398 51.61 -27.45 11.39
N THR A 399 52.85 -27.46 11.77
CA THR A 399 53.90 -26.55 11.37
C THR A 399 55.09 -27.31 10.85
N LEU A 400 55.87 -26.68 9.96
CA LEU A 400 57.18 -27.22 9.51
C LEU A 400 58.24 -26.72 10.45
N ASP A 401 58.82 -27.61 11.25
CA ASP A 401 59.93 -27.29 12.16
C ASP A 401 61.14 -28.13 11.80
N GLY A 402 62.27 -27.47 11.59
CA GLY A 402 63.51 -28.12 11.23
C GLY A 402 63.49 -28.96 9.95
N GLY A 403 62.53 -28.77 9.05
CA GLY A 403 62.34 -29.54 7.83
C GLY A 403 61.47 -30.74 7.96
N GLU A 404 60.93 -31.00 9.15
CA GLU A 404 59.91 -32.03 9.42
C GLU A 404 58.55 -31.43 9.72
N TRP A 405 57.48 -32.11 9.25
CA TRP A 405 56.12 -31.72 9.52
C TRP A 405 55.71 -32.24 10.90
N THR A 406 55.44 -31.31 11.82
CA THR A 406 54.99 -31.62 13.17
C THR A 406 53.57 -31.14 13.39
N TYR A 407 52.74 -31.90 14.10
CA TYR A 407 51.37 -31.53 14.48
C TYR A 407 51.07 -32.03 15.90
N ASN A 408 50.20 -31.29 16.57
CA ASN A 408 49.72 -31.63 17.90
C ASN A 408 48.28 -32.14 17.81
N ALA A 409 47.86 -32.95 18.79
CA ALA A 409 46.46 -33.42 18.87
C ALA A 409 45.42 -32.26 19.05
N THR A 410 45.91 -31.10 19.41
CA THR A 410 45.13 -29.86 19.59
C THR A 410 45.05 -28.98 18.36
N ASP A 411 45.75 -29.35 17.27
CA ASP A 411 45.71 -28.55 16.04
C ASP A 411 44.34 -28.75 15.34
N ASN A 412 43.69 -27.64 15.06
CA ASN A 412 42.38 -27.63 14.39
C ASN A 412 42.56 -27.67 12.87
N GLY A 413 41.99 -28.67 12.20
CA GLY A 413 41.95 -28.73 10.74
C GLY A 413 40.82 -27.91 10.15
N ASP A 414 39.68 -27.90 10.79
CA ASP A 414 38.56 -27.05 10.47
C ASP A 414 38.30 -26.11 11.66
N GLU A 415 38.07 -24.84 11.39
CA GLU A 415 37.81 -23.83 12.41
C GLU A 415 36.55 -23.04 12.01
N THR A 416 35.66 -22.95 12.94
CA THR A 416 34.46 -22.12 12.77
C THR A 416 34.82 -20.65 12.91
N TYR A 417 34.58 -19.84 11.87
CA TYR A 417 34.89 -18.41 11.87
C TYR A 417 33.63 -17.55 12.03
N HIS A 418 32.43 -18.13 11.79
CA HIS A 418 31.16 -17.43 11.94
C HIS A 418 30.12 -18.39 12.53
N VAL A 419 29.34 -17.87 13.47
CA VAL A 419 28.23 -18.59 14.09
C VAL A 419 27.02 -17.69 14.09
N GLU A 420 25.96 -18.12 13.41
CA GLU A 420 24.68 -17.45 13.40
C GLU A 420 23.69 -18.27 14.23
N GLU A 421 23.05 -17.62 15.19
CA GLU A 421 22.03 -18.23 16.03
C GLU A 421 20.66 -17.67 15.68
N THR A 422 19.69 -18.54 15.49
CA THR A 422 18.29 -18.16 15.26
C THR A 422 17.41 -18.82 16.34
N ILE A 423 16.74 -18.00 17.14
CA ILE A 423 15.76 -18.47 18.12
C ILE A 423 14.35 -18.32 17.52
N SER A 424 13.65 -19.41 17.40
CA SER A 424 12.25 -19.45 16.96
C SER A 424 11.34 -19.86 18.11
N TYR A 425 10.20 -19.20 18.21
CA TYR A 425 9.16 -19.44 19.21
C TYR A 425 7.99 -20.13 18.55
N THR A 426 7.53 -21.24 19.12
CA THR A 426 6.29 -21.88 18.76
C THR A 426 5.30 -21.71 19.89
N VAL A 427 4.27 -20.91 19.66
CA VAL A 427 3.25 -20.57 20.64
C VAL A 427 1.91 -21.14 20.24
N ASN A 428 1.11 -21.50 21.25
CA ASN A 428 -0.15 -22.21 21.05
C ASN A 428 -1.31 -21.43 21.69
N THR A 429 -2.42 -21.35 20.97
CA THR A 429 -3.69 -20.88 21.54
C THR A 429 -4.31 -21.97 22.39
N GLY A 430 -5.32 -21.61 23.16
CA GLY A 430 -6.27 -22.59 23.69
C GLY A 430 -7.20 -23.13 22.60
N ILE A 431 -8.30 -23.73 23.05
CA ILE A 431 -9.37 -24.14 22.13
C ILE A 431 -10.11 -22.89 21.65
N LEU A 432 -10.14 -22.71 20.35
CA LEU A 432 -10.77 -21.59 19.66
C LEU A 432 -12.18 -21.95 19.17
N SER A 433 -13.07 -20.97 19.11
CA SER A 433 -14.31 -21.04 18.36
C SER A 433 -14.01 -21.13 16.85
N GLN A 434 -15.03 -21.40 16.05
CA GLN A 434 -14.86 -21.41 14.58
C GLN A 434 -14.51 -20.02 14.06
N ASN A 435 -15.13 -18.98 14.59
CA ASN A 435 -14.94 -17.59 14.16
C ASN A 435 -13.54 -17.11 14.58
N GLU A 436 -13.09 -17.41 15.79
CA GLU A 436 -11.71 -17.12 16.21
C GLU A 436 -10.67 -17.80 15.32
N CYS A 437 -10.89 -19.09 14.98
CA CYS A 437 -9.98 -19.79 14.09
C CYS A 437 -9.95 -19.15 12.67
N GLN A 438 -11.07 -18.66 12.18
CA GLN A 438 -11.10 -17.92 10.91
C GLN A 438 -10.43 -16.54 11.04
N PHE A 439 -10.62 -15.88 12.16
CA PHE A 439 -10.01 -14.59 12.45
C PHE A 439 -8.47 -14.67 12.52
N MET A 440 -7.91 -15.79 12.97
CA MET A 440 -6.45 -16.02 12.96
C MET A 440 -5.82 -15.92 11.56
N ARG A 441 -6.61 -15.93 10.49
CA ARG A 441 -6.11 -15.62 9.13
C ARG A 441 -5.57 -14.20 9.03
N GLU A 442 -6.17 -13.25 9.77
CA GLU A 442 -5.71 -11.87 9.83
C GLU A 442 -4.27 -11.81 10.37
N LEU A 443 -4.01 -12.56 11.44
CA LEU A 443 -2.67 -12.66 12.03
C LEU A 443 -1.62 -13.20 11.03
N LEU A 444 -1.95 -14.20 10.22
CA LEU A 444 -1.02 -14.73 9.22
C LEU A 444 -0.78 -13.75 8.06
N SER A 445 -1.75 -12.92 7.75
CA SER A 445 -1.67 -11.96 6.63
C SER A 445 -1.24 -10.57 7.07
N THR A 446 -1.02 -10.37 8.37
CA THR A 446 -0.61 -9.06 8.89
C THR A 446 0.78 -8.66 8.37
N PRO A 447 0.96 -7.39 7.98
CA PRO A 447 2.28 -6.90 7.61
C PRO A 447 3.20 -6.67 8.81
N GLN A 448 2.65 -6.59 10.03
CA GLN A 448 3.42 -6.28 11.23
C GLN A 448 2.78 -6.87 12.48
N ALA A 449 3.60 -7.45 13.34
CA ALA A 449 3.16 -8.00 14.62
C ALA A 449 4.21 -7.76 15.71
N TYR A 450 3.74 -7.76 16.94
CA TYR A 450 4.53 -7.59 18.17
C TYR A 450 4.13 -8.66 19.17
N VAL A 451 5.03 -9.01 20.07
CA VAL A 451 4.76 -9.91 21.19
C VAL A 451 5.11 -9.23 22.52
N SER A 452 4.26 -9.41 23.51
CA SER A 452 4.57 -9.16 24.91
C SER A 452 4.60 -10.50 25.63
N ILE A 453 5.65 -10.76 26.38
CA ILE A 453 5.85 -12.04 27.11
C ILE A 453 5.59 -11.78 28.58
N ASP A 454 4.65 -12.52 29.17
CA ASP A 454 4.25 -12.42 30.59
C ASP A 454 4.01 -10.96 31.04
N GLY A 455 3.31 -10.17 30.21
CA GLY A 455 3.00 -8.79 30.51
C GLY A 455 4.16 -7.80 30.31
N GLY A 456 5.32 -8.22 29.78
CA GLY A 456 6.46 -7.36 29.46
C GLY A 456 6.19 -6.37 28.33
N GLU A 457 7.21 -5.66 27.88
CA GLU A 457 7.10 -4.71 26.76
C GLU A 457 6.83 -5.41 25.43
N PHE A 458 6.20 -4.69 24.49
CA PHE A 458 6.00 -5.19 23.15
C PHE A 458 7.32 -5.20 22.36
N GLN A 459 7.65 -6.35 21.80
CA GLN A 459 8.81 -6.57 20.94
C GLN A 459 8.35 -6.93 19.54
N SER A 460 9.02 -6.37 18.53
CA SER A 460 8.71 -6.66 17.13
C SER A 460 9.06 -8.09 16.77
N ILE A 461 8.15 -8.77 16.07
CA ILE A 461 8.33 -10.16 15.64
C ILE A 461 8.15 -10.32 14.14
N LYS A 462 8.79 -11.35 13.60
CA LYS A 462 8.58 -11.83 12.24
C LYS A 462 7.86 -13.18 12.30
N ILE A 463 6.65 -13.22 11.79
CA ILE A 463 5.87 -14.46 11.68
C ILE A 463 6.51 -15.33 10.58
N THR A 464 6.91 -16.53 10.95
CA THR A 464 7.54 -17.50 10.03
C THR A 464 6.58 -18.62 9.62
N SER A 465 5.42 -18.75 10.28
CA SER A 465 4.37 -19.68 9.87
C SER A 465 3.85 -19.34 8.47
N ALA A 466 4.04 -20.23 7.52
CA ALA A 466 3.58 -20.05 6.14
C ALA A 466 2.13 -20.53 5.92
N SER A 467 1.61 -21.37 6.81
CA SER A 467 0.27 -21.96 6.72
C SER A 467 -0.31 -22.27 8.09
N MET A 468 -1.62 -22.24 8.16
CA MET A 468 -2.38 -22.58 9.35
C MET A 468 -3.57 -23.45 8.96
N PRO A 469 -3.81 -24.59 9.65
CA PRO A 469 -4.97 -25.41 9.37
C PRO A 469 -6.24 -24.66 9.78
N LEU A 470 -7.11 -24.37 8.83
CA LEU A 470 -8.43 -23.80 9.08
C LEU A 470 -9.43 -24.95 9.30
N HIS A 471 -9.81 -25.15 10.51
CA HIS A 471 -10.79 -26.20 10.88
C HIS A 471 -12.22 -25.71 10.58
N LEU A 472 -12.71 -26.00 9.39
CA LEU A 472 -14.05 -25.60 8.95
C LEU A 472 -15.17 -26.55 9.37
N LYS A 473 -14.84 -27.75 9.88
CA LYS A 473 -15.86 -28.72 10.30
C LYS A 473 -16.47 -28.31 11.63
N ARG A 474 -17.79 -28.12 11.64
CA ARG A 474 -18.57 -27.71 12.83
C ARG A 474 -18.46 -28.68 14.01
N THR A 475 -18.18 -29.97 13.73
CA THR A 475 -18.03 -31.04 14.73
C THR A 475 -16.65 -31.13 15.34
N GLN A 476 -15.64 -30.42 14.82
CA GLN A 476 -14.29 -30.47 15.34
C GLN A 476 -14.16 -29.57 16.57
N ARG A 477 -13.93 -30.17 17.74
CA ARG A 477 -13.86 -29.47 19.03
C ARG A 477 -12.47 -28.94 19.38
N ASP A 478 -11.41 -29.57 18.85
CA ASP A 478 -10.01 -29.22 19.17
C ASP A 478 -9.40 -28.30 18.09
N ARG A 479 -9.93 -27.08 17.99
CA ARG A 479 -9.37 -26.06 17.10
C ARG A 479 -8.26 -25.34 17.85
N LYS A 480 -7.02 -25.71 17.58
CA LYS A 480 -5.82 -25.06 18.12
C LYS A 480 -5.03 -24.44 16.97
N VAL A 481 -4.42 -23.32 17.24
CA VAL A 481 -3.55 -22.66 16.32
C VAL A 481 -2.15 -22.60 16.91
N ASN A 482 -1.18 -23.06 16.13
CA ASN A 482 0.23 -22.94 16.44
C ASN A 482 0.81 -21.83 15.56
N LEU A 483 1.43 -20.88 16.19
CA LEU A 483 2.13 -19.80 15.49
C LEU A 483 3.63 -19.96 15.73
N VAL A 484 4.40 -19.83 14.66
CA VAL A 484 5.86 -19.81 14.74
C VAL A 484 6.34 -18.42 14.35
N PHE A 485 7.17 -17.83 15.18
CA PHE A 485 7.77 -16.54 14.92
C PHE A 485 9.21 -16.47 15.44
N THR A 486 9.95 -15.48 14.94
CA THR A 486 11.27 -15.08 15.44
C THR A 486 11.20 -13.64 15.89
N MET A 487 12.07 -13.22 16.80
CA MET A 487 12.24 -11.80 17.10
C MET A 487 12.78 -11.10 15.85
N SER A 488 12.34 -9.86 15.58
CA SER A 488 12.81 -9.09 14.42
C SER A 488 14.27 -8.66 14.57
N VAL A 489 14.71 -8.47 15.80
CA VAL A 489 16.12 -8.23 16.14
C VAL A 489 16.62 -9.50 16.83
N GLN A 490 17.62 -10.13 16.26
CA GLN A 490 18.31 -11.28 16.84
C GLN A 490 19.69 -10.84 17.28
N ASP A 491 20.16 -11.38 18.37
CA ASP A 491 21.54 -11.14 18.80
C ASP A 491 22.46 -11.94 17.87
N GLU A 492 23.25 -11.22 17.06
CA GLU A 492 24.34 -11.81 16.31
C GLU A 492 25.49 -12.08 17.28
N ILE A 493 25.78 -13.34 17.52
CA ILE A 493 27.00 -13.75 18.24
C ILE A 493 28.14 -13.70 17.20
N ASN A 494 28.73 -12.53 17.05
CA ASN A 494 29.99 -12.42 16.31
C ASN A 494 31.10 -12.99 17.18
N GLY A 495 31.60 -14.15 16.78
CA GLY A 495 32.79 -14.77 17.38
C GLY A 495 34.07 -14.09 16.94
#